data_3f0cf71f9faf404edab878f453c80f80
#
_entry.id   3f0cf71f9faf404edab878f453c80f80
#
_cell.length_a   1.000
_cell.length_b   1.000
_cell.length_c   1.000
_cell.angle_alpha   90.00
_cell.angle_beta   90.00
_cell.angle_gamma   90.00
#
_symmetry.space_group_name_H-M   'P 1'
#
loop_
_entity.id
_entity.type
_entity.pdbx_description
1 polymer ?
#
loop_
_entity_poly.entity_id
_entity_poly.type
_entity_poly.pdbx_seq_one_letter_code
_entity_poly.pdbx_strand_id
1 'polypeptide(L)'
;MTDNKDLFLITGATGNTGAHTVRLLRERGLRVRALVHTLDDRAAGLRELGAEVVQGDLLDFPSVSAATAGVTAAYFNYPVAPGLVEATANFVQAASEAGVHAVVNMSQISARRETKSNAARHHWLAERLLDRSALVTTHLRPTFFTFFLNMFWTRDNDEGIYRLPFADGRHAPIDAADQAHVIAAILQNPDPHDRQVYPLFGAEELDWHEIAAKVQATLGIPVRYEPIDIPTFAADLTAGGASPFFVQHISSVAQDYRDGVFAGLNNLVEVIGGVKPITVEDYVAATRSSFDTSGRPRR
;
A
#
# COMPACT_ATOMS: atom_id res chain seq x y z
N MET A 1 16.51 -1.94 30.56
CA MET A 1 15.88 -2.75 29.51
C MET A 1 14.39 -2.68 29.80
N THR A 2 13.67 -1.86 29.06
CA THR A 2 12.21 -1.83 29.15
C THR A 2 11.71 -3.18 28.63
N ASP A 3 11.01 -3.92 29.50
CA ASP A 3 10.35 -5.18 29.16
C ASP A 3 9.29 -4.83 28.09
N ASN A 4 9.68 -4.93 26.84
CA ASN A 4 8.82 -4.52 25.72
C ASN A 4 7.74 -5.58 25.53
N LYS A 5 6.64 -5.43 26.27
CA LYS A 5 5.50 -6.34 26.22
C LYS A 5 4.67 -6.17 24.96
N ASP A 6 4.83 -5.06 24.25
CA ASP A 6 4.02 -4.74 23.09
C ASP A 6 4.27 -5.72 21.92
N LEU A 7 3.18 -6.23 21.39
CA LEU A 7 3.16 -7.10 20.21
C LEU A 7 2.37 -6.40 19.09
N PHE A 8 3.02 -6.19 17.96
CA PHE A 8 2.42 -5.56 16.78
C PHE A 8 1.99 -6.60 15.77
N LEU A 9 0.71 -6.58 15.39
CA LEU A 9 0.20 -7.43 14.30
C LEU A 9 0.31 -6.70 12.97
N ILE A 10 0.90 -7.34 11.98
CA ILE A 10 0.97 -6.82 10.62
C ILE A 10 0.21 -7.77 9.70
N THR A 11 -0.92 -7.31 9.14
CA THR A 11 -1.63 -8.05 8.08
C THR A 11 -1.07 -7.69 6.72
N GLY A 12 -1.25 -8.55 5.72
CA GLY A 12 -0.60 -8.35 4.42
C GLY A 12 0.93 -8.30 4.53
N ALA A 13 1.50 -9.02 5.48
CA ALA A 13 2.91 -8.93 5.89
C ALA A 13 3.90 -9.33 4.78
N THR A 14 3.50 -10.15 3.81
CA THR A 14 4.32 -10.52 2.64
C THR A 14 4.20 -9.54 1.46
N GLY A 15 3.34 -8.52 1.59
CA GLY A 15 3.21 -7.46 0.59
C GLY A 15 4.30 -6.38 0.72
N ASN A 16 4.39 -5.48 -0.25
CA ASN A 16 5.43 -4.46 -0.28
C ASN A 16 5.50 -3.64 1.02
N THR A 17 4.43 -2.95 1.41
CA THR A 17 4.41 -2.12 2.62
C THR A 17 4.50 -2.96 3.90
N GLY A 18 3.79 -4.10 3.96
CA GLY A 18 3.82 -4.98 5.13
C GLY A 18 5.20 -5.53 5.43
N ALA A 19 5.93 -6.01 4.42
CA ALA A 19 7.28 -6.56 4.60
C ALA A 19 8.28 -5.50 5.09
N HIS A 20 8.23 -4.27 4.56
CA HIS A 20 9.03 -3.15 5.06
C HIS A 20 8.66 -2.80 6.51
N THR A 21 7.37 -2.80 6.85
CA THR A 21 6.92 -2.53 8.22
C THR A 21 7.41 -3.60 9.20
N VAL A 22 7.31 -4.90 8.86
CA VAL A 22 7.84 -5.99 9.69
C VAL A 22 9.35 -5.81 9.91
N ARG A 23 10.11 -5.60 8.84
CA ARG A 23 11.57 -5.39 8.91
C ARG A 23 11.89 -4.23 9.85
N LEU A 24 11.29 -3.06 9.63
CA LEU A 24 11.58 -1.85 10.38
C LEU A 24 11.28 -2.01 11.89
N LEU A 25 10.14 -2.62 12.23
CA LEU A 25 9.78 -2.89 13.63
C LEU A 25 10.75 -3.90 14.27
N ARG A 26 11.16 -4.95 13.53
CA ARG A 26 12.14 -5.93 14.02
C ARG A 26 13.53 -5.33 14.22
N GLU A 27 14.00 -4.48 13.30
CA GLU A 27 15.26 -3.73 13.44
C GLU A 27 15.26 -2.82 14.67
N ARG A 28 14.08 -2.30 15.07
CA ARG A 28 13.89 -1.54 16.33
C ARG A 28 13.77 -2.43 17.57
N GLY A 29 13.90 -3.75 17.44
CA GLY A 29 13.81 -4.72 18.55
C GLY A 29 12.37 -4.96 19.05
N LEU A 30 11.36 -4.55 18.30
CA LEU A 30 9.95 -4.69 18.67
C LEU A 30 9.42 -6.09 18.32
N ARG A 31 8.46 -6.60 19.10
CA ARG A 31 7.81 -7.88 18.84
C ARG A 31 6.78 -7.73 17.73
N VAL A 32 6.85 -8.57 16.70
CA VAL A 32 5.96 -8.52 15.55
C VAL A 32 5.35 -9.89 15.30
N ARG A 33 4.03 -9.93 15.14
CA ARG A 33 3.29 -11.04 14.55
C ARG A 33 2.91 -10.68 13.12
N ALA A 34 3.33 -11.50 12.16
CA ALA A 34 3.05 -11.34 10.74
C ALA A 34 1.96 -12.31 10.31
N LEU A 35 0.76 -11.80 9.99
CA LEU A 35 -0.33 -12.61 9.44
C LEU A 35 -0.13 -12.76 7.95
N VAL A 36 -0.02 -14.00 7.48
CA VAL A 36 0.18 -14.35 6.07
C VAL A 36 -0.88 -15.35 5.61
N HIS A 37 -1.35 -15.19 4.38
CA HIS A 37 -2.32 -16.13 3.81
C HIS A 37 -1.65 -17.45 3.41
N THR A 38 -0.41 -17.40 2.92
CA THR A 38 0.34 -18.54 2.43
C THR A 38 1.72 -18.60 3.08
N LEU A 39 2.14 -19.81 3.50
CA LEU A 39 3.48 -20.06 4.01
C LEU A 39 4.42 -20.38 2.84
N ASP A 40 4.93 -19.35 2.19
CA ASP A 40 5.89 -19.40 1.08
C ASP A 40 7.27 -18.83 1.50
N ASP A 41 8.19 -18.68 0.54
CA ASP A 41 9.53 -18.15 0.78
C ASP A 41 9.52 -16.73 1.34
N ARG A 42 8.51 -15.91 1.00
CA ARG A 42 8.34 -14.57 1.56
C ARG A 42 8.04 -14.65 3.07
N ALA A 43 7.17 -15.61 3.45
CA ALA A 43 6.86 -15.88 4.86
C ALA A 43 8.09 -16.41 5.61
N ALA A 44 8.94 -17.24 4.97
CA ALA A 44 10.21 -17.69 5.54
C ALA A 44 11.14 -16.52 5.82
N GLY A 45 11.28 -15.58 4.88
CA GLY A 45 12.07 -14.35 5.08
C GLY A 45 11.61 -13.51 6.28
N LEU A 46 10.29 -13.46 6.56
CA LEU A 46 9.79 -12.77 7.75
C LEU A 46 10.18 -13.48 9.06
N ARG A 47 10.26 -14.83 9.07
CA ARG A 47 10.76 -15.60 10.23
C ARG A 47 12.25 -15.34 10.46
N GLU A 48 13.05 -15.25 9.41
CA GLU A 48 14.47 -14.93 9.51
C GLU A 48 14.70 -13.54 10.13
N LEU A 49 13.80 -12.58 9.92
CA LEU A 49 13.80 -11.29 10.61
C LEU A 49 13.38 -11.42 12.10
N GLY A 50 12.99 -12.61 12.56
CA GLY A 50 12.54 -12.85 13.93
C GLY A 50 11.07 -12.48 14.20
N ALA A 51 10.23 -12.35 13.17
CA ALA A 51 8.80 -12.17 13.35
C ALA A 51 8.11 -13.51 13.69
N GLU A 52 7.08 -13.46 14.53
CA GLU A 52 6.14 -14.56 14.71
C GLU A 52 5.24 -14.64 13.47
N VAL A 53 5.46 -15.64 12.61
CA VAL A 53 4.66 -15.80 11.39
C VAL A 53 3.50 -16.76 11.67
N VAL A 54 2.28 -16.27 11.52
CA VAL A 54 1.03 -17.02 11.64
C VAL A 54 0.30 -17.07 10.31
N GLN A 55 -0.23 -18.23 9.95
CA GLN A 55 -1.07 -18.37 8.78
C GLN A 55 -2.53 -18.10 9.13
N GLY A 56 -3.25 -17.37 8.28
CA GLY A 56 -4.68 -17.14 8.46
C GLY A 56 -5.27 -16.35 7.30
N ASP A 57 -6.60 -16.35 7.28
CA ASP A 57 -7.40 -15.62 6.30
C ASP A 57 -8.23 -14.54 7.03
N LEU A 58 -8.18 -13.30 6.56
CA LEU A 58 -8.98 -12.21 7.11
C LEU A 58 -10.49 -12.39 6.92
N LEU A 59 -10.89 -13.30 6.03
CA LEU A 59 -12.30 -13.70 5.84
C LEU A 59 -12.73 -14.83 6.78
N ASP A 60 -11.79 -15.47 7.51
CA ASP A 60 -12.06 -16.51 8.50
C ASP A 60 -11.94 -15.94 9.92
N PHE A 61 -13.07 -15.67 10.56
CA PHE A 61 -13.08 -15.07 11.91
C PHE A 61 -12.24 -15.82 12.95
N PRO A 62 -12.29 -17.19 13.06
CA PRO A 62 -11.42 -17.91 13.99
C PRO A 62 -9.92 -17.65 13.78
N SER A 63 -9.45 -17.56 12.54
CA SER A 63 -8.04 -17.27 12.26
C SER A 63 -7.66 -15.83 12.61
N VAL A 64 -8.56 -14.87 12.39
CA VAL A 64 -8.35 -13.47 12.78
C VAL A 64 -8.32 -13.34 14.31
N SER A 65 -9.24 -14.01 15.01
CA SER A 65 -9.28 -14.05 16.47
C SER A 65 -7.99 -14.61 17.07
N ALA A 66 -7.47 -15.72 16.51
CA ALA A 66 -6.20 -16.28 16.93
C ALA A 66 -5.02 -15.32 16.67
N ALA A 67 -5.02 -14.62 15.53
CA ALA A 67 -3.97 -13.68 15.16
C ALA A 67 -3.94 -12.42 16.04
N THR A 68 -5.10 -11.94 16.53
CA THR A 68 -5.21 -10.73 17.38
C THR A 68 -4.92 -10.98 18.86
N ALA A 69 -4.87 -12.24 19.30
CA ALA A 69 -4.66 -12.58 20.72
C ALA A 69 -3.34 -12.00 21.26
N GLY A 70 -3.42 -11.17 22.31
CA GLY A 70 -2.27 -10.53 22.97
C GLY A 70 -1.59 -9.41 22.17
N VAL A 71 -2.21 -8.94 21.09
CA VAL A 71 -1.71 -7.84 20.26
C VAL A 71 -2.03 -6.50 20.92
N THR A 72 -1.04 -5.59 20.96
CA THR A 72 -1.21 -4.22 21.46
C THR A 72 -1.77 -3.29 20.40
N ALA A 73 -1.17 -3.31 19.19
CA ALA A 73 -1.63 -2.51 18.06
C ALA A 73 -1.41 -3.25 16.73
N ALA A 74 -2.16 -2.89 15.71
CA ALA A 74 -2.12 -3.59 14.43
C ALA A 74 -2.04 -2.64 13.23
N TYR A 75 -1.33 -3.09 12.19
CA TYR A 75 -1.46 -2.57 10.85
C TYR A 75 -2.41 -3.47 10.06
N PHE A 76 -3.52 -2.90 9.62
CA PHE A 76 -4.53 -3.59 8.84
C PHE A 76 -4.43 -3.23 7.35
N ASN A 77 -4.20 -4.22 6.52
CA ASN A 77 -4.15 -4.10 5.06
C ASN A 77 -4.84 -5.31 4.43
N TYR A 78 -5.66 -5.05 3.42
CA TYR A 78 -6.34 -6.05 2.62
C TYR A 78 -6.07 -5.80 1.14
N PRO A 79 -5.88 -6.83 0.31
CA PRO A 79 -5.59 -6.63 -1.12
C PRO A 79 -6.76 -5.98 -1.86
N VAL A 80 -6.48 -5.44 -3.06
CA VAL A 80 -7.53 -4.92 -3.96
C VAL A 80 -8.31 -6.10 -4.55
N ALA A 81 -9.20 -6.65 -3.75
CA ALA A 81 -10.03 -7.82 -4.04
C ALA A 81 -11.42 -7.68 -3.38
N PRO A 82 -12.42 -8.47 -3.78
CA PRO A 82 -13.66 -8.60 -3.02
C PRO A 82 -13.38 -9.08 -1.58
N GLY A 83 -14.20 -8.66 -0.61
CA GLY A 83 -14.12 -9.13 0.77
C GLY A 83 -13.60 -8.10 1.78
N LEU A 84 -13.05 -6.94 1.37
CA LEU A 84 -12.48 -5.95 2.30
C LEU A 84 -13.42 -5.56 3.45
N VAL A 85 -14.71 -5.35 3.16
CA VAL A 85 -15.68 -4.93 4.20
C VAL A 85 -15.91 -6.06 5.21
N GLU A 86 -16.02 -7.30 4.75
CA GLU A 86 -16.14 -8.50 5.60
C GLU A 86 -14.87 -8.71 6.43
N ALA A 87 -13.69 -8.66 5.79
CA ALA A 87 -12.40 -8.74 6.48
C ALA A 87 -12.27 -7.66 7.56
N THR A 88 -12.73 -6.43 7.27
CA THR A 88 -12.72 -5.34 8.26
C THR A 88 -13.66 -5.62 9.42
N ALA A 89 -14.85 -6.15 9.16
CA ALA A 89 -15.79 -6.51 10.22
C ALA A 89 -15.22 -7.62 11.14
N ASN A 90 -14.65 -8.67 10.54
CA ASN A 90 -13.97 -9.73 11.28
C ASN A 90 -12.82 -9.18 12.12
N PHE A 91 -11.99 -8.32 11.53
CA PHE A 91 -10.85 -7.72 12.22
C PHE A 91 -11.29 -6.83 13.39
N VAL A 92 -12.26 -5.94 13.19
CA VAL A 92 -12.75 -5.03 14.23
C VAL A 92 -13.31 -5.83 15.41
N GLN A 93 -14.11 -6.86 15.14
CA GLN A 93 -14.69 -7.69 16.20
C GLN A 93 -13.59 -8.44 16.97
N ALA A 94 -12.70 -9.14 16.27
CA ALA A 94 -11.62 -9.91 16.90
C ALA A 94 -10.64 -9.01 17.69
N ALA A 95 -10.26 -7.87 17.12
CA ALA A 95 -9.39 -6.89 17.77
C ALA A 95 -10.02 -6.31 19.04
N SER A 96 -11.34 -6.01 19.01
CA SER A 96 -12.08 -5.52 20.16
C SER A 96 -12.16 -6.57 21.28
N GLU A 97 -12.45 -7.83 20.95
CA GLU A 97 -12.49 -8.94 21.91
C GLU A 97 -11.11 -9.22 22.54
N ALA A 98 -10.04 -9.08 21.73
CA ALA A 98 -8.67 -9.28 22.21
C ALA A 98 -8.09 -8.09 22.99
N GLY A 99 -8.81 -6.95 23.07
CA GLY A 99 -8.34 -5.75 23.74
C GLY A 99 -7.21 -5.03 23.01
N VAL A 100 -7.14 -5.15 21.66
CA VAL A 100 -6.22 -4.38 20.84
C VAL A 100 -6.51 -2.89 21.06
N HIS A 101 -5.47 -2.10 21.31
CA HIS A 101 -5.62 -0.67 21.58
C HIS A 101 -5.82 0.13 20.31
N ALA A 102 -5.00 -0.12 19.29
CA ALA A 102 -4.96 0.74 18.10
C ALA A 102 -4.84 -0.03 16.77
N VAL A 103 -5.32 0.61 15.71
CA VAL A 103 -5.15 0.12 14.33
C VAL A 103 -4.75 1.23 13.38
N VAL A 104 -3.70 0.98 12.60
CA VAL A 104 -3.34 1.76 11.41
C VAL A 104 -3.90 1.04 10.20
N ASN A 105 -4.88 1.64 9.55
CA ASN A 105 -5.58 1.07 8.41
C ASN A 105 -5.00 1.60 7.09
N MET A 106 -4.59 0.70 6.20
CA MET A 106 -4.26 1.06 4.83
C MET A 106 -5.53 1.26 4.02
N SER A 107 -5.79 2.50 3.68
CA SER A 107 -6.86 2.92 2.79
C SER A 107 -6.28 3.32 1.41
N GLN A 108 -6.90 4.23 0.70
CA GLN A 108 -6.41 4.76 -0.56
C GLN A 108 -6.91 6.20 -0.79
N ILE A 109 -6.21 6.97 -1.60
CA ILE A 109 -6.53 8.38 -1.88
C ILE A 109 -7.93 8.58 -2.47
N SER A 110 -8.41 7.62 -3.28
CA SER A 110 -9.75 7.65 -3.91
C SER A 110 -10.90 7.23 -2.97
N ALA A 111 -10.61 6.88 -1.69
CA ALA A 111 -11.63 6.42 -0.76
C ALA A 111 -12.61 7.55 -0.40
N ARG A 112 -13.81 7.51 -0.98
CA ARG A 112 -14.91 8.44 -0.71
C ARG A 112 -16.26 7.81 -1.03
N ARG A 113 -17.33 8.41 -0.52
CA ARG A 113 -18.69 7.90 -0.68
C ARG A 113 -19.14 7.85 -2.15
N GLU A 114 -18.80 8.89 -2.91
CA GLU A 114 -19.27 9.12 -4.28
C GLU A 114 -18.35 8.48 -5.33
N THR A 115 -17.30 7.78 -4.92
CA THR A 115 -16.39 7.11 -5.88
C THR A 115 -17.13 6.08 -6.72
N LYS A 116 -16.74 6.00 -7.99
CA LYS A 116 -17.26 4.97 -8.91
C LYS A 116 -16.53 3.64 -8.77
N SER A 117 -15.34 3.64 -8.17
CA SER A 117 -14.58 2.42 -7.89
C SER A 117 -15.21 1.63 -6.74
N ASN A 118 -15.53 0.36 -6.96
CA ASN A 118 -16.02 -0.52 -5.91
C ASN A 118 -14.98 -0.71 -4.79
N ALA A 119 -13.71 -0.92 -5.14
CA ALA A 119 -12.64 -1.07 -4.15
C ALA A 119 -12.46 0.22 -3.32
N ALA A 120 -12.43 1.40 -3.94
CA ALA A 120 -12.31 2.65 -3.23
C ALA A 120 -13.52 2.90 -2.29
N ARG A 121 -14.73 2.51 -2.71
CA ARG A 121 -15.92 2.56 -1.86
C ARG A 121 -15.83 1.59 -0.69
N HIS A 122 -15.29 0.39 -0.91
CA HIS A 122 -15.06 -0.57 0.18
C HIS A 122 -14.03 -0.04 1.20
N HIS A 123 -12.98 0.65 0.76
CA HIS A 123 -12.05 1.32 1.67
C HIS A 123 -12.75 2.42 2.49
N TRP A 124 -13.58 3.25 1.85
CA TRP A 124 -14.35 4.24 2.59
C TRP A 124 -15.30 3.60 3.62
N LEU A 125 -15.96 2.48 3.28
CA LEU A 125 -16.80 1.73 4.22
C LEU A 125 -15.97 1.12 5.36
N ALA A 126 -14.79 0.56 5.06
CA ALA A 126 -13.87 0.00 6.04
C ALA A 126 -13.41 1.07 7.06
N GLU A 127 -13.06 2.28 6.58
CA GLU A 127 -12.78 3.41 7.47
C GLU A 127 -13.96 3.71 8.41
N ARG A 128 -15.20 3.75 7.87
CA ARG A 128 -16.39 4.03 8.70
C ARG A 128 -16.70 2.93 9.71
N LEU A 129 -16.38 1.66 9.40
CA LEU A 129 -16.50 0.55 10.36
C LEU A 129 -15.49 0.69 11.49
N LEU A 130 -14.24 0.94 11.16
CA LEU A 130 -13.16 1.17 12.13
C LEU A 130 -13.46 2.37 13.02
N ASP A 131 -13.89 3.49 12.46
CA ASP A 131 -14.24 4.71 13.22
C ASP A 131 -15.40 4.52 14.21
N ARG A 132 -16.27 3.52 13.99
CA ARG A 132 -17.36 3.20 14.91
C ARG A 132 -16.96 2.25 16.03
N SER A 133 -15.76 1.69 15.97
CA SER A 133 -15.22 0.84 17.03
C SER A 133 -14.64 1.68 18.18
N ALA A 134 -14.29 1.00 19.28
CA ALA A 134 -13.58 1.61 20.39
C ALA A 134 -12.06 1.69 20.19
N LEU A 135 -11.54 1.17 19.06
CA LEU A 135 -10.12 1.20 18.74
C LEU A 135 -9.67 2.64 18.43
N VAL A 136 -8.47 2.99 18.83
CA VAL A 136 -7.75 4.15 18.28
C VAL A 136 -7.46 3.86 16.81
N THR A 137 -7.95 4.70 15.90
CA THR A 137 -7.88 4.40 14.44
C THR A 137 -7.20 5.50 13.66
N THR A 138 -6.28 5.11 12.79
CA THR A 138 -5.64 6.01 11.83
C THR A 138 -5.79 5.44 10.42
N HIS A 139 -6.21 6.27 9.47
CA HIS A 139 -6.36 5.87 8.07
C HIS A 139 -5.29 6.50 7.20
N LEU A 140 -4.50 5.67 6.54
CA LEU A 140 -3.51 6.11 5.57
C LEU A 140 -4.11 6.04 4.17
N ARG A 141 -4.08 7.14 3.44
CA ARG A 141 -4.58 7.24 2.07
C ARG A 141 -3.44 7.59 1.11
N PRO A 142 -2.60 6.60 0.76
CA PRO A 142 -1.51 6.84 -0.17
C PRO A 142 -2.01 7.12 -1.58
N THR A 143 -1.22 7.91 -2.31
CA THR A 143 -1.27 8.04 -3.75
C THR A 143 -0.68 6.80 -4.44
N PHE A 144 -0.39 6.83 -5.74
CA PHE A 144 0.27 5.71 -6.41
C PHE A 144 1.66 5.43 -5.84
N PHE A 145 1.99 4.14 -5.72
CA PHE A 145 3.25 3.68 -5.17
C PHE A 145 4.34 3.68 -6.25
N THR A 146 5.60 3.86 -5.83
CA THR A 146 6.76 3.76 -6.73
C THR A 146 6.85 2.41 -7.45
N PHE A 147 6.38 1.29 -6.84
CA PHE A 147 6.42 -0.02 -7.50
C PHE A 147 5.55 -0.10 -8.77
N PHE A 148 4.60 0.83 -8.97
CA PHE A 148 3.87 0.93 -10.23
C PHE A 148 4.76 1.31 -11.40
N LEU A 149 5.90 1.96 -11.16
CA LEU A 149 6.91 2.23 -12.18
C LEU A 149 7.43 0.93 -12.82
N ASN A 150 7.59 -0.13 -12.03
CA ASN A 150 7.99 -1.44 -12.52
C ASN A 150 6.80 -2.23 -13.08
N MET A 151 5.63 -2.14 -12.43
CA MET A 151 4.43 -2.87 -12.83
C MET A 151 3.94 -2.48 -14.23
N PHE A 152 3.97 -1.18 -14.53
CA PHE A 152 3.50 -0.63 -15.82
C PHE A 152 4.62 -0.44 -16.84
N TRP A 153 5.84 -0.85 -16.51
CA TRP A 153 6.97 -0.78 -17.41
C TRP A 153 6.82 -1.76 -18.56
N THR A 154 6.97 -1.27 -19.78
CA THR A 154 7.09 -2.08 -20.98
C THR A 154 8.40 -1.74 -21.67
N ARG A 155 9.13 -2.75 -22.12
CA ARG A 155 10.37 -2.58 -22.89
C ARG A 155 10.14 -3.03 -24.33
N ASP A 156 10.43 -2.15 -25.26
CA ASP A 156 10.46 -2.44 -26.70
C ASP A 156 11.87 -2.14 -27.22
N ASN A 157 12.63 -3.20 -27.55
CA ASN A 157 14.05 -3.13 -27.88
C ASN A 157 14.85 -2.38 -26.80
N ASP A 158 15.40 -1.21 -27.13
CA ASP A 158 16.20 -0.38 -26.25
C ASP A 158 15.40 0.79 -25.61
N GLU A 159 14.09 0.87 -25.85
CA GLU A 159 13.21 1.91 -25.33
C GLU A 159 12.31 1.39 -24.21
N GLY A 160 12.14 2.18 -23.16
CA GLY A 160 11.15 1.98 -22.10
C GLY A 160 9.85 2.74 -22.41
N ILE A 161 8.71 2.13 -22.15
CA ILE A 161 7.41 2.72 -22.47
C ILE A 161 6.44 2.57 -21.30
N TYR A 162 5.80 3.68 -20.95
CA TYR A 162 4.64 3.72 -20.06
C TYR A 162 3.38 4.02 -20.87
N ARG A 163 2.56 2.98 -21.15
CA ARG A 163 1.26 3.12 -21.83
C ARG A 163 0.14 3.13 -20.79
N LEU A 164 -0.30 4.34 -20.41
CA LEU A 164 -1.20 4.49 -19.25
C LEU A 164 -2.34 5.49 -19.55
N PRO A 165 -3.51 5.33 -18.90
CA PRO A 165 -4.70 6.12 -19.17
C PRO A 165 -4.78 7.41 -18.31
N PHE A 166 -3.66 7.98 -17.88
CA PHE A 166 -3.65 9.04 -16.88
C PHE A 166 -3.60 10.47 -17.44
N ALA A 167 -3.49 10.63 -18.78
CA ALA A 167 -3.39 11.93 -19.47
C ALA A 167 -2.33 12.84 -18.80
N ASP A 168 -2.66 14.08 -18.50
CA ASP A 168 -1.78 15.05 -17.86
C ASP A 168 -1.97 15.11 -16.32
N GLY A 169 -2.64 14.10 -15.75
CA GLY A 169 -2.85 14.02 -14.31
C GLY A 169 -1.52 13.92 -13.55
N ARG A 170 -1.52 14.39 -12.31
CA ARG A 170 -0.32 14.47 -11.47
C ARG A 170 -0.47 13.67 -10.19
N HIS A 171 0.63 13.19 -9.64
CA HIS A 171 0.70 12.57 -8.31
C HIS A 171 2.13 12.64 -7.79
N ALA A 172 2.33 12.44 -6.50
CA ALA A 172 3.64 12.27 -5.91
C ALA A 172 3.86 10.78 -5.57
N PRO A 173 4.60 10.01 -6.40
CA PRO A 173 4.81 8.58 -6.17
C PRO A 173 5.39 8.32 -4.79
N ILE A 174 4.74 7.47 -3.98
CA ILE A 174 5.20 7.17 -2.62
C ILE A 174 5.80 5.77 -2.52
N ASP A 175 6.93 5.64 -1.84
CA ASP A 175 7.57 4.35 -1.65
C ASP A 175 6.94 3.55 -0.49
N ALA A 176 7.01 2.23 -0.59
CA ALA A 176 6.52 1.32 0.44
C ALA A 176 7.34 1.42 1.74
N ALA A 177 8.63 1.71 1.64
CA ALA A 177 9.49 1.92 2.80
C ALA A 177 9.12 3.23 3.53
N ASP A 178 8.80 4.30 2.81
CA ASP A 178 8.34 5.57 3.39
C ASP A 178 7.05 5.36 4.18
N GLN A 179 6.11 4.62 3.60
CA GLN A 179 4.86 4.27 4.27
C GLN A 179 5.12 3.44 5.53
N ALA A 180 6.06 2.49 5.48
CA ALA A 180 6.42 1.67 6.63
C ALA A 180 6.98 2.51 7.80
N HIS A 181 7.74 3.57 7.52
CA HIS A 181 8.20 4.52 8.54
C HIS A 181 7.04 5.23 9.22
N VAL A 182 6.05 5.71 8.46
CA VAL A 182 4.83 6.34 9.00
C VAL A 182 4.03 5.34 9.83
N ILE A 183 3.79 4.13 9.31
CA ILE A 183 3.06 3.07 10.00
C ILE A 183 3.74 2.72 11.32
N ALA A 184 5.05 2.48 11.30
CA ALA A 184 5.81 2.10 12.48
C ALA A 184 5.84 3.21 13.55
N ALA A 185 5.87 4.48 13.17
CA ALA A 185 5.79 5.60 14.09
C ALA A 185 4.42 5.67 14.78
N ILE A 186 3.34 5.56 14.01
CA ILE A 186 1.97 5.61 14.54
C ILE A 186 1.69 4.39 15.44
N LEU A 187 2.10 3.18 15.03
CA LEU A 187 1.92 1.97 15.85
C LEU A 187 2.56 2.09 17.25
N GLN A 188 3.70 2.78 17.35
CA GLN A 188 4.42 2.97 18.61
C GLN A 188 3.85 4.10 19.48
N ASN A 189 3.12 5.03 18.93
CA ASN A 189 2.47 6.15 19.65
C ASN A 189 1.15 6.51 18.97
N PRO A 190 0.10 5.68 19.08
CA PRO A 190 -1.12 5.83 18.28
C PRO A 190 -2.07 6.93 18.71
N ASP A 191 -2.11 7.29 20.03
CA ASP A 191 -3.15 8.17 20.58
C ASP A 191 -3.21 9.56 19.93
N PRO A 192 -2.08 10.24 19.59
CA PRO A 192 -2.12 11.52 18.88
C PRO A 192 -2.70 11.44 17.47
N HIS A 193 -2.82 10.24 16.92
CA HIS A 193 -3.28 9.97 15.56
C HIS A 193 -4.72 9.41 15.51
N ASP A 194 -5.43 9.38 16.65
CA ASP A 194 -6.81 8.86 16.67
C ASP A 194 -7.72 9.61 15.72
N ARG A 195 -8.50 8.86 14.94
CA ARG A 195 -9.45 9.37 13.93
C ARG A 195 -8.82 10.25 12.85
N GLN A 196 -7.49 10.21 12.71
CA GLN A 196 -6.84 10.96 11.64
C GLN A 196 -6.90 10.21 10.32
N VAL A 197 -7.03 10.98 9.24
CA VAL A 197 -6.95 10.51 7.86
C VAL A 197 -5.77 11.23 7.20
N TYR A 198 -4.73 10.50 6.88
CA TYR A 198 -3.51 11.04 6.29
C TYR A 198 -3.39 10.68 4.81
N PRO A 199 -3.58 11.64 3.89
CA PRO A 199 -3.14 11.46 2.51
C PRO A 199 -1.62 11.39 2.50
N LEU A 200 -1.06 10.31 1.94
CA LEU A 200 0.38 10.13 1.89
C LEU A 200 0.89 10.35 0.46
N PHE A 201 1.83 11.27 0.35
CA PHE A 201 2.50 11.66 -0.89
C PHE A 201 4.00 11.39 -0.79
N GLY A 202 4.63 11.11 -1.94
CA GLY A 202 6.08 10.97 -2.05
C GLY A 202 6.81 12.30 -2.11
N ALA A 203 8.05 12.27 -2.65
CA ALA A 203 8.96 13.40 -2.60
C ALA A 203 8.54 14.59 -3.48
N GLU A 204 7.96 14.33 -4.65
CA GLU A 204 7.66 15.33 -5.67
C GLU A 204 6.34 15.02 -6.37
N GLU A 205 5.56 16.06 -6.67
CA GLU A 205 4.36 15.93 -7.52
C GLU A 205 4.75 16.01 -8.99
N LEU A 206 4.49 14.93 -9.74
CA LEU A 206 4.93 14.72 -11.12
C LEU A 206 3.77 14.26 -12.00
N ASP A 207 3.80 14.59 -13.28
CA ASP A 207 3.06 13.90 -14.31
C ASP A 207 3.88 12.73 -14.91
N TRP A 208 3.26 11.94 -15.77
CA TRP A 208 3.94 10.78 -16.35
C TRP A 208 5.00 11.12 -17.39
N HIS A 209 4.97 12.31 -18.00
CA HIS A 209 6.06 12.78 -18.86
C HIS A 209 7.30 13.12 -18.02
N GLU A 210 7.12 13.81 -16.90
CA GLU A 210 8.19 14.13 -15.95
C GLU A 210 8.76 12.84 -15.31
N ILE A 211 7.90 11.88 -14.93
CA ILE A 211 8.33 10.56 -14.44
C ILE A 211 9.17 9.84 -15.49
N ALA A 212 8.70 9.76 -16.75
CA ALA A 212 9.44 9.12 -17.82
C ALA A 212 10.81 9.77 -18.05
N ALA A 213 10.90 11.10 -17.98
CA ALA A 213 12.15 11.83 -18.12
C ALA A 213 13.15 11.50 -16.98
N LYS A 214 12.67 11.41 -15.72
CA LYS A 214 13.49 11.02 -14.57
C LYS A 214 13.98 9.57 -14.68
N VAL A 215 13.10 8.64 -15.09
CA VAL A 215 13.46 7.23 -15.34
C VAL A 215 14.50 7.13 -16.47
N GLN A 216 14.31 7.87 -17.56
CA GLN A 216 15.28 7.96 -18.66
C GLN A 216 16.66 8.41 -18.16
N ALA A 217 16.70 9.51 -17.40
CA ALA A 217 17.95 10.05 -16.89
C ALA A 217 18.68 9.06 -15.99
N THR A 218 17.94 8.30 -15.17
CA THR A 218 18.51 7.33 -14.23
C THR A 218 18.96 6.04 -14.93
N LEU A 219 18.18 5.53 -15.89
CA LEU A 219 18.51 4.30 -16.60
C LEU A 219 19.55 4.51 -17.72
N GLY A 220 19.61 5.71 -18.32
CA GLY A 220 20.46 6.02 -19.46
C GLY A 220 19.98 5.43 -20.79
N ILE A 221 18.68 5.13 -20.90
CA ILE A 221 18.03 4.65 -22.12
C ILE A 221 16.83 5.54 -22.47
N PRO A 222 16.37 5.64 -23.71
CA PRO A 222 15.15 6.35 -24.05
C PRO A 222 13.94 5.81 -23.27
N VAL A 223 13.12 6.72 -22.72
CA VAL A 223 11.87 6.36 -22.02
C VAL A 223 10.80 7.37 -22.41
N ARG A 224 9.63 6.88 -22.78
CA ARG A 224 8.49 7.73 -23.11
C ARG A 224 7.22 7.34 -22.37
N TYR A 225 6.39 8.31 -22.16
CA TYR A 225 5.00 8.13 -21.76
C TYR A 225 4.10 8.19 -23.00
N GLU A 226 3.22 7.21 -23.14
CA GLU A 226 2.22 7.12 -24.21
C GLU A 226 0.82 7.13 -23.57
N PRO A 227 0.13 8.28 -23.53
CA PRO A 227 -1.22 8.35 -22.99
C PRO A 227 -2.17 7.57 -23.90
N ILE A 228 -2.95 6.67 -23.28
CA ILE A 228 -4.02 5.92 -23.95
C ILE A 228 -5.36 6.22 -23.31
N ASP A 229 -6.46 5.84 -23.93
CA ASP A 229 -7.78 5.97 -23.33
C ASP A 229 -8.06 4.85 -22.29
N ILE A 230 -9.02 5.11 -21.39
CA ILE A 230 -9.39 4.17 -20.34
C ILE A 230 -9.95 2.85 -20.90
N PRO A 231 -10.82 2.84 -21.94
CA PRO A 231 -11.30 1.60 -22.56
C PRO A 231 -10.18 0.72 -23.11
N THR A 232 -9.21 1.31 -23.81
CA THR A 232 -8.03 0.58 -24.34
C THR A 232 -7.23 -0.05 -23.20
N PHE A 233 -6.95 0.71 -22.14
CA PHE A 233 -6.24 0.21 -20.97
C PHE A 233 -7.00 -0.93 -20.27
N ALA A 234 -8.33 -0.81 -20.12
CA ALA A 234 -9.17 -1.85 -19.54
C ALA A 234 -9.16 -3.14 -20.37
N ALA A 235 -9.15 -3.01 -21.70
CA ALA A 235 -9.05 -4.15 -22.61
C ALA A 235 -7.68 -4.85 -22.49
N ASP A 236 -6.57 -4.09 -22.42
CA ASP A 236 -5.21 -4.62 -22.25
C ASP A 236 -5.09 -5.38 -20.91
N LEU A 237 -5.61 -4.83 -19.82
CA LEU A 237 -5.64 -5.51 -18.52
C LEU A 237 -6.44 -6.80 -18.54
N THR A 238 -7.61 -6.79 -19.20
CA THR A 238 -8.47 -7.96 -19.33
C THR A 238 -7.77 -9.06 -20.15
N ALA A 239 -7.14 -8.68 -21.25
CA ALA A 239 -6.34 -9.60 -22.08
C ALA A 239 -5.14 -10.18 -21.29
N GLY A 240 -4.57 -9.40 -20.38
CA GLY A 240 -3.52 -9.82 -19.45
C GLY A 240 -4.00 -10.72 -18.29
N GLY A 241 -5.31 -11.02 -18.22
CA GLY A 241 -5.90 -11.90 -17.21
C GLY A 241 -6.23 -11.24 -15.88
N ALA A 242 -6.28 -9.90 -15.82
CA ALA A 242 -6.71 -9.18 -14.63
C ALA A 242 -8.18 -9.47 -14.28
N SER A 243 -8.49 -9.57 -12.99
CA SER A 243 -9.85 -9.84 -12.55
C SER A 243 -10.82 -8.70 -12.91
N PRO A 244 -12.09 -8.98 -13.18
CA PRO A 244 -13.09 -7.93 -13.47
C PRO A 244 -13.20 -6.87 -12.36
N PHE A 245 -13.01 -7.26 -11.11
CA PHE A 245 -13.02 -6.36 -9.96
C PHE A 245 -11.83 -5.38 -10.03
N PHE A 246 -10.64 -5.88 -10.35
CA PHE A 246 -9.45 -5.04 -10.49
C PHE A 246 -9.55 -4.11 -11.71
N VAL A 247 -10.04 -4.62 -12.87
CA VAL A 247 -10.25 -3.80 -14.08
C VAL A 247 -11.24 -2.67 -13.79
N GLN A 248 -12.36 -2.96 -13.12
CA GLN A 248 -13.32 -1.93 -12.71
C GLN A 248 -12.69 -0.89 -11.77
N HIS A 249 -11.91 -1.34 -10.80
CA HIS A 249 -11.21 -0.45 -9.87
C HIS A 249 -10.26 0.48 -10.60
N ILE A 250 -9.30 -0.06 -11.35
CA ILE A 250 -8.24 0.74 -11.96
C ILE A 250 -8.77 1.67 -13.05
N SER A 251 -9.82 1.27 -13.79
CA SER A 251 -10.48 2.13 -14.77
C SER A 251 -11.15 3.33 -14.11
N SER A 252 -11.82 3.12 -12.97
CA SER A 252 -12.43 4.22 -12.20
C SER A 252 -11.39 5.12 -11.55
N VAL A 253 -10.30 4.55 -11.06
CA VAL A 253 -9.17 5.27 -10.49
C VAL A 253 -8.44 6.09 -11.57
N ALA A 254 -8.35 5.59 -12.80
CA ALA A 254 -7.79 6.36 -13.91
C ALA A 254 -8.59 7.65 -14.20
N GLN A 255 -9.91 7.61 -14.05
CA GLN A 255 -10.71 8.82 -14.15
C GLN A 255 -10.46 9.75 -12.95
N ASP A 256 -10.43 9.22 -11.72
CA ASP A 256 -10.09 10.00 -10.53
C ASP A 256 -8.72 10.67 -10.66
N TYR A 257 -7.77 10.00 -11.30
CA TYR A 257 -6.44 10.54 -11.56
C TYR A 257 -6.48 11.73 -12.53
N ARG A 258 -7.22 11.59 -13.64
CA ARG A 258 -7.44 12.69 -14.60
C ARG A 258 -8.18 13.88 -13.97
N ASP A 259 -9.05 13.59 -13.02
CA ASP A 259 -9.84 14.60 -12.29
C ASP A 259 -9.03 15.25 -11.13
N GLY A 260 -7.74 14.91 -10.98
CA GLY A 260 -6.84 15.51 -10.00
C GLY A 260 -6.97 14.99 -8.57
N VAL A 261 -7.69 13.89 -8.34
CA VAL A 261 -7.84 13.30 -6.98
C VAL A 261 -6.50 12.82 -6.41
N PHE A 262 -5.54 12.50 -7.26
CA PHE A 262 -4.21 12.03 -6.89
C PHE A 262 -3.18 13.15 -6.75
N ALA A 263 -3.51 14.36 -7.17
CA ALA A 263 -2.64 15.51 -7.08
C ALA A 263 -2.46 15.98 -5.63
N GLY A 264 -1.30 16.51 -5.33
CA GLY A 264 -0.96 17.07 -4.03
C GLY A 264 0.42 16.68 -3.56
N LEU A 265 0.87 17.38 -2.54
CA LEU A 265 2.13 17.19 -1.85
C LEU A 265 1.97 17.56 -0.38
N ASN A 266 2.67 16.85 0.51
CA ASN A 266 2.79 17.20 1.92
C ASN A 266 4.09 16.65 2.51
N ASN A 267 4.34 16.92 3.77
CA ASN A 267 5.54 16.47 4.48
C ASN A 267 5.26 15.41 5.55
N LEU A 268 4.17 14.66 5.45
CA LEU A 268 3.77 13.69 6.49
C LEU A 268 4.78 12.55 6.64
N VAL A 269 5.46 12.14 5.58
CA VAL A 269 6.54 11.14 5.67
C VAL A 269 7.68 11.65 6.55
N GLU A 270 8.05 12.94 6.42
CA GLU A 270 9.09 13.54 7.27
C GLU A 270 8.60 13.78 8.70
N VAL A 271 7.42 14.36 8.86
CA VAL A 271 6.91 14.78 10.18
C VAL A 271 6.52 13.58 11.05
N ILE A 272 5.90 12.56 10.47
CA ILE A 272 5.47 11.36 11.21
C ILE A 272 6.51 10.24 11.10
N GLY A 273 6.98 9.94 9.89
CA GLY A 273 7.91 8.84 9.63
C GLY A 273 9.35 9.14 10.01
N GLY A 274 9.73 10.42 10.12
CA GLY A 274 11.07 10.87 10.49
C GLY A 274 12.13 10.67 9.40
N VAL A 275 11.72 10.46 8.15
CA VAL A 275 12.63 10.23 7.01
C VAL A 275 12.23 11.12 5.84
N LYS A 276 13.20 11.44 4.98
CA LYS A 276 12.90 12.07 3.69
C LYS A 276 12.29 11.05 2.75
N PRO A 277 11.23 11.42 2.00
CA PRO A 277 10.64 10.52 1.01
C PRO A 277 11.65 10.11 -0.08
N ILE A 278 11.56 8.85 -0.50
CA ILE A 278 12.35 8.29 -1.59
C ILE A 278 11.91 8.93 -2.91
N THR A 279 12.87 9.42 -3.71
CA THR A 279 12.60 10.02 -5.02
C THR A 279 12.36 8.93 -6.09
N VAL A 280 11.81 9.31 -7.25
CA VAL A 280 11.71 8.42 -8.41
C VAL A 280 13.08 7.92 -8.82
N GLU A 281 14.08 8.79 -8.85
CA GLU A 281 15.47 8.46 -9.22
C GLU A 281 16.08 7.45 -8.25
N ASP A 282 15.93 7.66 -6.94
CA ASP A 282 16.46 6.74 -5.92
C ASP A 282 15.81 5.36 -6.02
N TYR A 283 14.47 5.32 -6.21
CA TYR A 283 13.74 4.07 -6.41
C TYR A 283 14.20 3.32 -7.66
N VAL A 284 14.30 4.02 -8.80
CA VAL A 284 14.75 3.43 -10.08
C VAL A 284 16.20 2.93 -9.98
N ALA A 285 17.08 3.69 -9.34
CA ALA A 285 18.46 3.28 -9.13
C ALA A 285 18.56 2.01 -8.26
N ALA A 286 17.78 1.94 -7.18
CA ALA A 286 17.75 0.79 -6.27
C ALA A 286 17.11 -0.47 -6.90
N THR A 287 16.19 -0.30 -7.85
CA THR A 287 15.46 -1.41 -8.51
C THR A 287 15.83 -1.59 -9.98
N ARG A 288 16.99 -1.10 -10.41
CA ARG A 288 17.42 -1.02 -11.81
C ARG A 288 17.22 -2.32 -12.60
N SER A 289 17.58 -3.46 -12.03
CA SER A 289 17.42 -4.77 -12.68
C SER A 289 15.96 -5.13 -13.02
N SER A 290 14.99 -4.52 -12.35
CA SER A 290 13.56 -4.74 -12.65
C SER A 290 13.11 -4.07 -13.96
N PHE A 291 13.94 -3.17 -14.51
CA PHE A 291 13.68 -2.48 -15.78
C PHE A 291 14.37 -3.13 -17.00
N ASP A 292 15.13 -4.22 -16.78
CA ASP A 292 15.78 -4.95 -17.88
C ASP A 292 14.77 -5.75 -18.74
N THR A 293 13.62 -6.07 -18.19
CA THR A 293 12.51 -6.78 -18.85
C THR A 293 11.22 -6.02 -18.66
N SER A 294 10.23 -6.26 -19.55
CA SER A 294 8.90 -5.70 -19.37
C SER A 294 8.28 -6.14 -18.04
N GLY A 295 7.73 -5.20 -17.31
CA GLY A 295 6.95 -5.46 -16.12
C GLY A 295 5.75 -6.37 -16.45
N ARG A 296 5.35 -7.21 -15.50
CA ARG A 296 4.08 -7.94 -15.59
C ARG A 296 3.22 -7.54 -14.42
N PRO A 297 1.92 -7.24 -14.64
CA PRO A 297 0.98 -7.12 -13.54
C PRO A 297 1.10 -8.39 -12.67
N ARG A 298 1.41 -8.23 -11.39
CA ARG A 298 1.41 -9.37 -10.47
C ARG A 298 -0.03 -9.87 -10.36
N ARG A 299 -0.20 -11.18 -10.61
CA ARG A 299 -1.48 -11.89 -10.43
C ARG A 299 -1.89 -11.91 -8.95
#